data_2f7be53396295bd15d51c610df2d8314
#
_entry.id   2f7be53396295bd15d51c610df2d8314
#
_cell.length_a   1.000
_cell.length_b   1.000
_cell.length_c   1.000
_cell.angle_alpha   90.00
_cell.angle_beta   90.00
_cell.angle_gamma   90.00
#
_symmetry.space_group_name_H-M   'P 1'
#
loop_
_entity.id
_entity.type
_entity.pdbx_description
1 polymer ?
#
loop_
_entity_poly.entity_id
_entity_poly.type
_entity_poly.pdbx_seq_one_letter_code
_entity_poly.pdbx_strand_id
1 'polypeptide(L)'
;MLTLAHNSQIVTSVGSESEVVPTYLNPRSTSPQYIYGYKKGYPVDAIWGYKYEGVWHNDADIAYNEITRAYVSSIKTGANGTGLGRPKYADINHDGLLDENDVVFLGSADPVVYGGFQNNFLIGKGLSIGIYFTYSVGGYIYNLSELYAASGSASPNKFRKMLGAWTKDNPTSDICKAGFDDTLASSKSVYDASWVRLKSVNINYSIPLSSKAKKVIKEISLGLSGDNLWLWKKYPGFDPDVNTSSAVFRLDNGSFPRSRTYAFNIQLRF
;
A
#
# COMPACT_ATOMS: atom_id res chain seq x y z
N MET A 1 -22.28 -13.26 12.39
CA MET A 1 -21.42 -14.17 11.60
C MET A 1 -20.03 -13.53 11.53
N LEU A 2 -18.98 -14.29 11.84
CA LEU A 2 -17.57 -13.88 11.69
C LEU A 2 -16.94 -14.85 10.68
N THR A 3 -16.19 -14.32 9.74
CA THR A 3 -15.37 -15.09 8.80
C THR A 3 -13.91 -14.72 8.99
N LEU A 4 -13.05 -15.74 8.96
CA LEU A 4 -11.60 -15.64 9.03
C LEU A 4 -11.02 -16.48 7.90
N ALA A 5 -10.09 -15.91 7.16
CA ALA A 5 -9.36 -16.61 6.12
C ALA A 5 -7.87 -16.26 6.23
N HIS A 6 -7.04 -17.25 5.95
CA HIS A 6 -5.60 -17.15 5.79
C HIS A 6 -5.23 -17.85 4.49
N ASN A 7 -4.37 -17.23 3.72
CA ASN A 7 -3.79 -17.83 2.53
C ASN A 7 -2.27 -17.70 2.59
N SER A 8 -1.55 -18.71 2.14
CA SER A 8 -0.08 -18.68 2.04
C SER A 8 0.32 -19.40 0.78
N GLN A 9 1.09 -18.73 -0.05
CA GLN A 9 1.61 -19.28 -1.31
C GLN A 9 3.11 -19.07 -1.35
N ILE A 10 3.85 -20.13 -1.62
CA ILE A 10 5.31 -20.12 -1.69
C ILE A 10 5.75 -20.64 -3.05
N VAL A 11 6.72 -19.96 -3.64
CA VAL A 11 7.35 -20.40 -4.90
C VAL A 11 8.21 -21.62 -4.63
N THR A 12 7.84 -22.75 -5.23
CA THR A 12 8.59 -24.03 -5.07
C THR A 12 9.65 -24.21 -6.13
N SER A 13 9.46 -23.65 -7.33
CA SER A 13 10.41 -23.69 -8.42
C SER A 13 10.22 -22.48 -9.33
N VAL A 14 11.30 -21.95 -9.84
CA VAL A 14 11.35 -21.00 -10.97
C VAL A 14 12.12 -21.67 -12.08
N GLY A 15 11.65 -21.57 -13.33
CA GLY A 15 12.15 -22.34 -14.48
C GLY A 15 13.63 -22.15 -14.85
N SER A 16 14.34 -21.25 -14.17
CA SER A 16 15.78 -21.08 -14.22
C SER A 16 16.32 -20.95 -12.79
N GLU A 17 17.56 -21.31 -12.57
CA GLU A 17 18.23 -21.12 -11.26
C GLU A 17 18.50 -19.65 -10.92
N SER A 18 18.17 -18.73 -11.83
CA SER A 18 18.26 -17.28 -11.60
C SER A 18 17.30 -16.84 -10.53
N GLU A 19 17.82 -16.18 -9.52
CA GLU A 19 17.26 -16.10 -8.18
C GLU A 19 16.07 -15.18 -8.02
N VAL A 20 15.88 -14.17 -8.87
CA VAL A 20 14.72 -13.28 -8.87
C VAL A 20 14.41 -12.89 -10.29
N VAL A 21 13.19 -13.15 -10.75
CA VAL A 21 12.71 -12.63 -12.04
C VAL A 21 12.13 -11.24 -11.78
N PRO A 22 12.85 -10.17 -12.16
CA PRO A 22 12.40 -8.81 -11.87
C PRO A 22 11.19 -8.45 -12.74
N THR A 23 10.25 -7.76 -12.17
CA THR A 23 9.15 -7.12 -12.91
C THR A 23 9.50 -5.67 -13.19
N TYR A 24 9.57 -5.29 -14.45
CA TYR A 24 9.84 -3.92 -14.85
C TYR A 24 8.59 -3.06 -14.63
N LEU A 25 8.65 -2.09 -13.72
CA LEU A 25 7.57 -1.13 -13.49
C LEU A 25 7.54 0.00 -14.51
N ASN A 26 8.68 0.31 -15.08
CA ASN A 26 8.78 1.34 -16.10
C ASN A 26 9.49 0.78 -17.33
N PRO A 27 8.77 0.54 -18.44
CA PRO A 27 9.37 0.02 -19.66
C PRO A 27 10.38 0.97 -20.33
N ARG A 28 10.50 2.21 -19.83
CA ARG A 28 11.49 3.20 -20.28
C ARG A 28 12.72 3.29 -19.36
N SER A 29 12.71 2.58 -18.22
CA SER A 29 13.87 2.56 -17.33
C SER A 29 14.84 1.49 -17.83
N THR A 30 16.09 1.88 -17.98
CA THR A 30 17.20 0.97 -18.28
C THR A 30 17.71 0.21 -17.04
N SER A 31 17.24 0.63 -15.86
CA SER A 31 17.57 -0.02 -14.58
C SER A 31 16.40 -0.89 -14.15
N PRO A 32 16.62 -2.17 -13.84
CA PRO A 32 15.59 -3.03 -13.32
C PRO A 32 15.12 -2.47 -11.96
N GLN A 33 13.83 -2.17 -11.87
CA GLN A 33 13.21 -1.83 -10.59
C GLN A 33 12.55 -3.10 -10.06
N TYR A 34 13.24 -3.76 -9.15
CA TYR A 34 12.81 -5.02 -8.54
C TYR A 34 11.78 -4.72 -7.45
N ILE A 35 10.52 -4.49 -7.80
CA ILE A 35 9.47 -4.40 -6.77
C ILE A 35 8.83 -5.76 -6.55
N TYR A 36 8.61 -6.51 -7.64
CA TYR A 36 8.07 -7.86 -7.57
C TYR A 36 8.99 -8.82 -8.33
N GLY A 37 9.12 -10.01 -7.81
CA GLY A 37 9.92 -11.05 -8.41
C GLY A 37 9.69 -12.38 -7.72
N TYR A 38 9.93 -13.46 -8.43
CA TYR A 38 9.80 -14.81 -7.91
C TYR A 38 11.17 -15.36 -7.49
N LYS A 39 11.25 -15.83 -6.26
CA LYS A 39 12.42 -16.56 -5.75
C LYS A 39 11.94 -17.81 -5.03
N LYS A 40 12.59 -18.95 -5.29
CA LYS A 40 12.29 -20.20 -4.58
C LYS A 40 12.36 -20.02 -3.07
N GLY A 41 11.34 -20.51 -2.38
CA GLY A 41 11.24 -20.42 -0.92
C GLY A 41 10.60 -19.13 -0.40
N TYR A 42 10.28 -18.17 -1.26
CA TYR A 42 9.63 -16.91 -0.88
C TYR A 42 8.17 -16.88 -1.33
N PRO A 43 7.33 -16.00 -0.73
CA PRO A 43 5.96 -15.82 -1.17
C PRO A 43 5.86 -15.42 -2.64
N VAL A 44 4.77 -15.84 -3.31
CA VAL A 44 4.51 -15.50 -4.72
C VAL A 44 4.37 -13.99 -4.93
N ASP A 45 3.87 -13.29 -3.93
CA ASP A 45 3.63 -11.84 -3.88
C ASP A 45 4.70 -11.08 -3.10
N ALA A 46 5.91 -11.63 -3.09
CA ALA A 46 7.07 -11.03 -2.44
C ALA A 46 7.39 -9.65 -3.04
N ILE A 47 7.60 -8.67 -2.17
CA ILE A 47 8.07 -7.33 -2.52
C ILE A 47 9.58 -7.30 -2.31
N TRP A 48 10.29 -6.86 -3.32
CA TRP A 48 11.74 -6.77 -3.33
C TRP A 48 12.22 -5.33 -3.50
N GLY A 49 13.40 -5.01 -3.05
CA GLY A 49 14.01 -3.70 -3.23
C GLY A 49 15.18 -3.46 -2.31
N TYR A 50 15.70 -2.26 -2.38
CA TYR A 50 16.80 -1.82 -1.52
C TYR A 50 16.31 -1.45 -0.13
N LYS A 51 17.10 -1.69 0.89
CA LYS A 51 16.82 -1.21 2.24
C LYS A 51 17.22 0.25 2.34
N TYR A 52 16.22 1.15 2.44
CA TYR A 52 16.43 2.58 2.60
C TYR A 52 16.75 2.93 4.05
N GLU A 53 17.80 3.74 4.25
CA GLU A 53 18.31 4.16 5.56
C GLU A 53 18.22 5.67 5.80
N GLY A 54 17.48 6.40 4.96
CA GLY A 54 17.37 7.84 5.05
C GLY A 54 18.23 8.57 4.02
N VAL A 55 18.87 9.67 4.43
CA VAL A 55 19.78 10.46 3.60
C VAL A 55 21.13 10.63 4.30
N TRP A 56 22.15 10.96 3.54
CA TRP A 56 23.45 11.27 4.10
C TRP A 56 23.41 12.66 4.75
N HIS A 57 23.63 12.75 6.07
CA HIS A 57 23.56 13.98 6.84
C HIS A 57 24.89 14.73 6.91
N ASN A 58 26.00 13.98 6.92
CA ASN A 58 27.34 14.56 6.94
C ASN A 58 28.33 13.69 6.16
N ASP A 59 29.42 14.33 5.70
CA ASP A 59 30.42 13.65 4.88
C ASP A 59 31.20 12.58 5.66
N ALA A 60 31.27 12.69 6.98
CA ALA A 60 31.95 11.70 7.83
C ALA A 60 31.23 10.34 7.87
N ASP A 61 29.92 10.32 7.56
CA ASP A 61 29.12 9.09 7.51
C ASP A 61 29.27 8.35 6.19
N ILE A 62 29.95 8.95 5.20
CA ILE A 62 30.13 8.37 3.87
C ILE A 62 31.39 7.54 3.89
N ALA A 63 31.25 6.22 4.02
CA ALA A 63 32.36 5.29 3.98
C ALA A 63 33.00 5.26 2.59
N TYR A 64 34.32 5.24 2.55
CA TYR A 64 35.11 5.04 1.34
C TYR A 64 35.65 3.61 1.31
N ASN A 65 35.41 2.91 0.21
CA ASN A 65 35.95 1.58 0.01
C ASN A 65 37.29 1.69 -0.75
N GLU A 66 38.38 1.36 -0.05
CA GLU A 66 39.75 1.41 -0.58
C GLU A 66 39.97 0.40 -1.73
N ILE A 67 39.28 -0.73 -1.71
CA ILE A 67 39.43 -1.79 -2.73
C ILE A 67 38.81 -1.34 -4.04
N THR A 68 37.59 -0.82 -3.99
CA THR A 68 36.85 -0.35 -5.19
C THR A 68 37.21 1.07 -5.55
N ARG A 69 37.95 1.80 -4.70
CA ARG A 69 38.22 3.23 -4.80
C ARG A 69 36.98 4.10 -5.01
N ALA A 70 35.87 3.69 -4.37
CA ALA A 70 34.58 4.36 -4.45
C ALA A 70 33.99 4.52 -3.06
N TYR A 71 33.05 5.46 -2.94
CA TYR A 71 32.24 5.55 -1.73
C TYR A 71 31.19 4.46 -1.71
N VAL A 72 30.97 3.87 -0.55
CA VAL A 72 29.89 2.93 -0.30
C VAL A 72 28.56 3.59 -0.72
N SER A 73 27.70 2.87 -1.45
CA SER A 73 26.49 3.38 -2.08
C SER A 73 26.69 4.26 -3.33
N SER A 74 27.83 4.15 -4.01
CA SER A 74 27.87 4.63 -5.39
C SER A 74 27.01 3.71 -6.26
N ILE A 75 25.83 4.21 -6.66
CA ILE A 75 24.94 3.48 -7.56
C ILE A 75 25.64 3.32 -8.90
N LYS A 76 25.78 2.11 -9.42
CA LYS A 76 26.34 1.82 -10.76
C LYS A 76 25.69 2.63 -11.89
N THR A 77 24.50 3.14 -11.70
CA THR A 77 23.67 3.85 -12.68
C THR A 77 23.74 5.37 -12.50
N GLY A 78 24.90 5.92 -12.44
CA GLY A 78 25.26 7.24 -12.93
C GLY A 78 24.81 8.49 -12.19
N ALA A 79 23.65 8.82 -11.83
CA ALA A 79 23.29 10.20 -11.41
C ALA A 79 23.14 10.42 -9.90
N ASN A 80 23.07 9.39 -9.11
CA ASN A 80 22.68 9.45 -7.70
C ASN A 80 23.78 9.06 -6.72
N GLY A 81 25.01 9.36 -7.03
CA GLY A 81 26.15 9.07 -6.17
C GLY A 81 25.99 9.61 -4.75
N THR A 82 26.83 9.13 -3.84
CA THR A 82 26.95 9.56 -2.45
C THR A 82 27.08 11.06 -2.30
N GLY A 83 26.55 11.61 -1.24
CA GLY A 83 26.70 13.02 -0.89
C GLY A 83 25.59 13.52 0.02
N LEU A 84 25.83 14.68 0.63
CA LEU A 84 24.90 15.31 1.58
C LEU A 84 23.49 15.49 1.02
N GLY A 85 22.50 15.01 1.77
CA GLY A 85 21.10 15.07 1.40
C GLY A 85 20.68 14.09 0.29
N ARG A 86 21.59 13.23 -0.19
CA ARG A 86 21.27 12.17 -1.14
C ARG A 86 20.76 10.93 -0.44
N PRO A 87 19.99 10.06 -1.12
CA PRO A 87 19.44 8.84 -0.51
C PRO A 87 20.56 7.90 -0.06
N LYS A 88 20.35 7.29 1.09
CA LYS A 88 21.22 6.28 1.67
C LYS A 88 20.53 4.94 1.63
N TYR A 89 21.20 3.94 1.05
CA TYR A 89 20.74 2.55 1.00
C TYR A 89 21.79 1.65 1.68
N ALA A 90 21.34 0.55 2.25
CA ALA A 90 22.24 -0.43 2.87
C ALA A 90 22.98 -1.23 1.79
N ASP A 91 24.27 -1.32 1.95
CA ASP A 91 25.14 -2.29 1.27
C ASP A 91 25.07 -3.60 2.06
N ILE A 92 24.33 -4.57 1.55
CA ILE A 92 23.97 -5.80 2.29
C ILE A 92 25.11 -6.82 2.26
N ASN A 93 25.82 -6.91 1.15
CA ASN A 93 26.94 -7.85 0.97
C ASN A 93 28.30 -7.23 1.39
N HIS A 94 28.32 -5.92 1.73
CA HIS A 94 29.49 -5.17 2.19
C HIS A 94 30.65 -5.15 1.18
N ASP A 95 30.32 -5.14 -0.12
CA ASP A 95 31.33 -5.05 -1.17
C ASP A 95 31.68 -3.60 -1.58
N GLY A 96 30.99 -2.63 -1.00
CA GLY A 96 31.19 -1.20 -1.24
C GLY A 96 30.51 -0.68 -2.51
N LEU A 97 29.65 -1.48 -3.12
CA LEU A 97 28.83 -1.09 -4.28
C LEU A 97 27.37 -1.26 -3.93
N LEU A 98 26.51 -0.45 -4.50
CA LEU A 98 25.07 -0.68 -4.44
C LEU A 98 24.62 -1.25 -5.77
N ASP A 99 24.30 -2.53 -5.78
CA ASP A 99 23.88 -3.24 -6.98
C ASP A 99 22.75 -4.26 -6.72
N GLU A 100 22.51 -5.15 -7.66
CA GLU A 100 21.45 -6.15 -7.57
C GLU A 100 21.64 -7.15 -6.42
N ASN A 101 22.87 -7.31 -5.90
CA ASN A 101 23.16 -8.17 -4.76
C ASN A 101 22.66 -7.58 -3.42
N ASP A 102 22.33 -6.27 -3.41
CA ASP A 102 21.79 -5.58 -2.23
C ASP A 102 20.24 -5.58 -2.22
N VAL A 103 19.62 -6.19 -3.22
CA VAL A 103 18.16 -6.32 -3.27
C VAL A 103 17.70 -7.37 -2.27
N VAL A 104 16.84 -6.95 -1.33
CA VAL A 104 16.34 -7.80 -0.25
C VAL A 104 14.83 -7.97 -0.30
N PHE A 105 14.36 -9.00 0.38
CA PHE A 105 12.93 -9.20 0.63
C PHE A 105 12.43 -8.15 1.61
N LEU A 106 11.47 -7.33 1.18
CA LEU A 106 10.88 -6.25 1.98
C LEU A 106 9.56 -6.62 2.62
N GLY A 107 8.94 -7.71 2.18
CA GLY A 107 7.68 -8.20 2.72
C GLY A 107 6.82 -8.89 1.66
N SER A 108 5.70 -9.43 2.10
CA SER A 108 4.69 -10.06 1.25
C SER A 108 3.47 -9.16 1.17
N ALA A 109 2.82 -9.07 0.02
CA ALA A 109 1.58 -8.33 -0.15
C ALA A 109 0.36 -9.09 0.41
N ASP A 110 0.45 -10.41 0.58
CA ASP A 110 -0.63 -11.23 1.16
C ASP A 110 -0.89 -10.88 2.63
N PRO A 111 -2.15 -10.71 3.03
CA PRO A 111 -2.50 -10.50 4.43
C PRO A 111 -2.27 -11.78 5.25
N VAL A 112 -1.86 -11.61 6.51
CA VAL A 112 -1.78 -12.71 7.46
C VAL A 112 -3.17 -13.27 7.74
N VAL A 113 -4.18 -12.41 7.85
CA VAL A 113 -5.57 -12.79 8.04
C VAL A 113 -6.49 -11.74 7.43
N TYR A 114 -7.59 -12.21 6.84
CA TYR A 114 -8.63 -11.33 6.32
C TYR A 114 -10.00 -11.96 6.50
N GLY A 115 -11.05 -11.13 6.41
CA GLY A 115 -12.40 -11.63 6.56
C GLY A 115 -13.43 -10.54 6.75
N GLY A 116 -14.54 -10.92 7.38
CA GLY A 116 -15.64 -10.01 7.68
C GLY A 116 -16.41 -10.37 8.92
N PHE A 117 -17.02 -9.37 9.51
CA PHE A 117 -17.94 -9.52 10.62
C PHE A 117 -19.29 -8.90 10.25
N GLN A 118 -20.33 -9.72 10.22
CA GLN A 118 -21.68 -9.30 9.94
C GLN A 118 -22.57 -9.56 11.15
N ASN A 119 -23.36 -8.58 11.52
CA ASN A 119 -24.39 -8.71 12.53
C ASN A 119 -25.71 -8.10 12.04
N ASN A 120 -26.80 -8.79 12.31
CA ASN A 120 -28.16 -8.35 11.99
C ASN A 120 -28.98 -8.33 13.28
N PHE A 121 -29.55 -7.19 13.59
CA PHE A 121 -30.42 -6.97 14.76
C PHE A 121 -31.85 -6.83 14.27
N LEU A 122 -32.74 -7.57 14.93
CA LEU A 122 -34.19 -7.39 14.77
C LEU A 122 -34.72 -6.78 16.07
N ILE A 123 -35.25 -5.58 15.99
CA ILE A 123 -35.66 -4.80 17.17
C ILE A 123 -37.17 -4.58 17.09
N GLY A 124 -37.89 -5.09 18.09
CA GLY A 124 -39.34 -4.97 18.14
C GLY A 124 -40.05 -5.63 16.93
N LYS A 125 -41.07 -4.99 16.43
CA LYS A 125 -41.96 -5.55 15.39
C LYS A 125 -41.71 -4.97 14.00
N GLY A 126 -40.55 -4.46 13.68
CA GLY A 126 -40.40 -3.93 12.33
C GLY A 126 -39.06 -3.29 12.00
N LEU A 127 -38.19 -3.08 12.99
CA LEU A 127 -36.88 -2.51 12.76
C LEU A 127 -35.83 -3.62 12.59
N SER A 128 -35.12 -3.59 11.47
CA SER A 128 -33.94 -4.41 11.26
C SER A 128 -32.71 -3.53 10.98
N ILE A 129 -31.58 -3.87 11.59
CA ILE A 129 -30.30 -3.18 11.42
C ILE A 129 -29.27 -4.21 11.07
N GLY A 130 -28.68 -4.10 9.88
CA GLY A 130 -27.55 -4.90 9.43
C GLY A 130 -26.28 -4.07 9.45
N ILE A 131 -25.23 -4.61 10.05
CA ILE A 131 -23.89 -3.96 10.10
C ILE A 131 -22.88 -4.96 9.56
N TYR A 132 -22.05 -4.53 8.62
CA TYR A 132 -21.02 -5.36 8.02
C TYR A 132 -19.67 -4.68 8.02
N PHE A 133 -18.72 -5.30 8.68
CA PHE A 133 -17.30 -4.93 8.64
C PHE A 133 -16.52 -5.91 7.78
N THR A 134 -15.52 -5.39 7.10
CA THR A 134 -14.46 -6.18 6.46
C THR A 134 -13.11 -5.75 7.01
N TYR A 135 -12.17 -6.67 7.04
CA TYR A 135 -10.84 -6.39 7.54
C TYR A 135 -9.77 -7.20 6.80
N SER A 136 -8.58 -6.67 6.81
CA SER A 136 -7.36 -7.32 6.33
C SER A 136 -6.23 -6.89 7.26
N VAL A 137 -5.52 -7.85 7.83
CA VAL A 137 -4.46 -7.59 8.82
C VAL A 137 -3.17 -8.22 8.31
N GLY A 138 -2.10 -7.44 8.37
CA GLY A 138 -0.81 -7.80 7.82
C GLY A 138 -0.75 -7.62 6.30
N GLY A 139 0.36 -8.07 5.73
CA GLY A 139 0.75 -7.79 4.36
C GLY A 139 1.23 -6.35 4.17
N TYR A 140 1.86 -6.13 3.05
CA TYR A 140 2.46 -4.85 2.71
C TYR A 140 1.89 -4.31 1.40
N ILE A 141 1.94 -3.00 1.26
CA ILE A 141 1.56 -2.27 0.05
C ILE A 141 2.74 -1.42 -0.41
N TYR A 142 3.00 -1.42 -1.71
CA TYR A 142 3.99 -0.55 -2.31
C TYR A 142 3.31 0.72 -2.83
N ASN A 143 3.75 1.89 -2.34
CA ASN A 143 3.22 3.18 -2.74
C ASN A 143 4.04 3.79 -3.88
N LEU A 144 3.65 3.49 -5.12
CA LEU A 144 4.32 4.01 -6.30
C LEU A 144 4.11 5.51 -6.48
N SER A 145 2.96 6.04 -6.07
CA SER A 145 2.70 7.48 -6.09
C SER A 145 3.66 8.24 -5.19
N GLU A 146 4.00 7.67 -4.03
CA GLU A 146 4.99 8.25 -3.14
C GLU A 146 6.40 8.18 -3.72
N LEU A 147 6.75 7.06 -4.35
CA LEU A 147 8.04 6.91 -4.99
C LEU A 147 8.35 8.08 -5.93
N TYR A 148 7.39 8.52 -6.72
CA TYR A 148 7.59 9.63 -7.67
C TYR A 148 7.32 11.01 -7.06
N ALA A 149 6.23 11.18 -6.30
CA ALA A 149 5.83 12.49 -5.80
C ALA A 149 6.58 12.91 -4.51
N ALA A 150 7.26 11.98 -3.85
CA ALA A 150 8.14 12.25 -2.72
C ALA A 150 9.62 12.03 -3.02
N SER A 151 9.99 12.05 -4.31
CA SER A 151 11.38 12.00 -4.74
C SER A 151 11.96 13.40 -4.93
N GLY A 152 13.27 13.52 -4.86
CA GLY A 152 14.00 14.75 -5.14
C GLY A 152 14.05 15.14 -6.63
N SER A 153 13.62 14.26 -7.56
CA SER A 153 13.67 14.50 -9.00
C SER A 153 12.86 15.73 -9.45
N ALA A 154 13.17 16.31 -10.59
CA ALA A 154 12.54 17.54 -11.08
C ALA A 154 11.07 17.38 -11.53
N SER A 155 10.60 16.18 -11.76
CA SER A 155 9.25 15.87 -12.26
C SER A 155 8.68 14.69 -11.46
N PRO A 156 7.41 14.60 -11.27
CA PRO A 156 6.22 15.46 -11.42
C PRO A 156 6.02 16.44 -10.25
N ASN A 157 4.81 17.01 -10.10
CA ASN A 157 4.43 17.78 -8.90
C ASN A 157 4.68 16.96 -7.63
N LYS A 158 5.16 17.65 -6.61
CA LYS A 158 5.62 17.01 -5.37
C LYS A 158 4.59 17.06 -4.25
N PHE A 159 4.60 16.06 -3.37
CA PHE A 159 3.86 16.13 -2.13
C PHE A 159 4.39 17.25 -1.23
N ARG A 160 3.48 17.84 -0.43
CA ARG A 160 3.81 18.92 0.53
C ARG A 160 4.98 18.56 1.46
N LYS A 161 5.14 17.29 1.81
CA LYS A 161 6.25 16.84 2.67
C LYS A 161 7.63 17.17 2.11
N MET A 162 7.76 17.33 0.77
CA MET A 162 9.02 17.71 0.12
C MET A 162 9.48 19.13 0.45
N LEU A 163 8.61 19.97 1.03
CA LEU A 163 9.02 21.26 1.59
C LEU A 163 9.97 21.11 2.79
N GLY A 164 9.96 19.95 3.45
CA GLY A 164 10.90 19.59 4.51
C GLY A 164 12.16 18.87 4.01
N ALA A 165 12.46 18.89 2.70
CA ALA A 165 13.64 18.25 2.14
C ALA A 165 14.93 18.73 2.78
N TRP A 166 15.95 17.90 2.73
CA TRP A 166 17.28 18.23 3.22
C TRP A 166 17.82 19.48 2.50
N THR A 167 18.32 20.43 3.28
CA THR A 167 19.06 21.61 2.85
C THR A 167 20.16 21.91 3.86
N LYS A 168 21.06 22.82 3.54
CA LYS A 168 22.08 23.27 4.50
C LYS A 168 21.47 23.89 5.76
N ASP A 169 20.26 24.48 5.63
CA ASP A 169 19.52 25.09 6.74
C ASP A 169 18.61 24.06 7.46
N ASN A 170 18.42 22.87 6.86
CA ASN A 170 17.66 21.76 7.43
C ASN A 170 18.46 20.44 7.30
N PRO A 171 19.65 20.33 7.92
CA PRO A 171 20.58 19.23 7.69
C PRO A 171 20.18 17.91 8.34
N THR A 172 19.17 17.91 9.21
CA THR A 172 18.67 16.71 9.91
C THR A 172 17.50 16.04 9.23
N SER A 173 17.07 16.53 8.08
CA SER A 173 15.94 15.96 7.34
C SER A 173 16.30 14.63 6.68
N ASP A 174 15.44 13.62 6.84
CA ASP A 174 15.52 12.32 6.15
C ASP A 174 14.86 12.32 4.75
N ILE A 175 14.47 13.49 4.27
CA ILE A 175 13.89 13.64 2.93
C ILE A 175 14.98 14.09 1.96
N CYS A 176 15.16 13.35 0.87
CA CYS A 176 16.15 13.62 -0.14
C CYS A 176 16.07 15.07 -0.64
N LYS A 177 17.24 15.70 -0.82
CA LYS A 177 17.32 17.07 -1.34
C LYS A 177 16.78 17.16 -2.76
N ALA A 178 16.24 18.33 -3.12
CA ALA A 178 15.76 18.61 -4.46
C ALA A 178 16.89 18.49 -5.51
N GLY A 179 16.54 18.02 -6.70
CA GLY A 179 17.47 17.86 -7.82
C GLY A 179 18.15 16.49 -7.89
N PHE A 180 17.84 15.59 -6.95
CA PHE A 180 18.36 14.22 -6.97
C PHE A 180 17.24 13.20 -7.06
N ASP A 181 17.48 12.16 -7.83
CA ASP A 181 16.53 11.07 -8.02
C ASP A 181 16.76 10.01 -6.93
N ASP A 182 15.71 9.75 -6.15
CA ASP A 182 15.65 8.70 -5.13
C ASP A 182 14.50 7.71 -5.42
N THR A 183 14.24 7.47 -6.70
CA THR A 183 13.18 6.60 -7.19
C THR A 183 13.56 5.12 -7.30
N LEU A 184 14.62 4.69 -6.63
CA LEU A 184 14.91 3.26 -6.52
C LEU A 184 13.84 2.54 -5.71
N ALA A 185 13.43 1.38 -6.20
CA ALA A 185 12.53 0.49 -5.48
C ALA A 185 13.15 0.12 -4.13
N SER A 186 12.51 0.54 -3.04
CA SER A 186 13.08 0.40 -1.70
C SER A 186 12.03 0.34 -0.61
N SER A 187 12.48 0.01 0.59
CA SER A 187 11.62 -0.02 1.78
C SER A 187 10.99 1.34 2.12
N LYS A 188 11.47 2.45 1.56
CA LYS A 188 10.91 3.80 1.72
C LYS A 188 9.43 3.88 1.34
N SER A 189 9.02 3.13 0.33
CA SER A 189 7.66 3.16 -0.21
C SER A 189 6.83 1.92 0.15
N VAL A 190 7.31 1.09 1.07
CA VAL A 190 6.63 -0.13 1.56
C VAL A 190 5.96 0.15 2.89
N TYR A 191 4.67 -0.09 2.98
CA TYR A 191 3.86 0.20 4.17
C TYR A 191 3.01 -1.00 4.60
N ASP A 192 2.71 -1.07 5.90
CA ASP A 192 1.72 -2.02 6.44
C ASP A 192 0.35 -1.74 5.81
N ALA A 193 -0.21 -2.76 5.17
CA ALA A 193 -1.48 -2.69 4.46
C ALA A 193 -2.69 -3.08 5.31
N SER A 194 -2.55 -3.14 6.64
CA SER A 194 -3.65 -3.49 7.54
C SER A 194 -4.76 -2.44 7.55
N TRP A 195 -6.01 -2.90 7.52
CA TRP A 195 -7.18 -2.04 7.59
C TRP A 195 -8.42 -2.75 8.14
N VAL A 196 -9.36 -1.94 8.64
CA VAL A 196 -10.73 -2.34 9.00
C VAL A 196 -11.69 -1.33 8.39
N ARG A 197 -12.74 -1.82 7.73
CA ARG A 197 -13.74 -1.02 7.03
C ARG A 197 -15.14 -1.32 7.52
N LEU A 198 -15.92 -0.28 7.85
CA LEU A 198 -17.35 -0.38 7.94
C LEU A 198 -17.93 -0.40 6.53
N LYS A 199 -18.11 -1.62 6.01
CA LYS A 199 -18.44 -1.89 4.61
C LYS A 199 -19.86 -1.48 4.28
N SER A 200 -20.83 -1.84 5.15
CA SER A 200 -22.20 -1.40 4.98
C SER A 200 -22.96 -1.33 6.29
N VAL A 201 -23.90 -0.42 6.33
CA VAL A 201 -24.98 -0.35 7.34
C VAL A 201 -26.30 -0.28 6.60
N ASN A 202 -27.24 -1.14 6.97
CA ASN A 202 -28.58 -1.20 6.39
C ASN A 202 -29.60 -1.11 7.53
N ILE A 203 -30.47 -0.16 7.48
CA ILE A 203 -31.56 0.04 8.44
C ILE A 203 -32.86 -0.05 7.65
N ASN A 204 -33.71 -1.00 8.01
CA ASN A 204 -35.01 -1.15 7.42
C ASN A 204 -36.08 -1.11 8.50
N TYR A 205 -37.14 -0.37 8.26
CA TYR A 205 -38.27 -0.25 9.16
C TYR A 205 -39.59 -0.54 8.44
N SER A 206 -40.23 -1.64 8.82
CA SER A 206 -41.58 -1.97 8.35
C SER A 206 -42.61 -1.30 9.24
N ILE A 207 -43.38 -0.37 8.68
CA ILE A 207 -44.35 0.41 9.42
C ILE A 207 -45.53 -0.48 9.79
N PRO A 208 -45.88 -0.59 11.09
CA PRO A 208 -47.02 -1.39 11.51
C PRO A 208 -48.33 -0.73 11.05
N LEU A 209 -49.02 -1.36 10.12
CA LEU A 209 -50.30 -0.86 9.57
C LEU A 209 -51.47 -1.39 10.36
N SER A 210 -52.48 -0.54 10.54
CA SER A 210 -53.78 -0.95 11.12
C SER A 210 -54.51 -1.92 10.19
N SER A 211 -55.42 -2.71 10.75
CA SER A 211 -56.22 -3.67 9.98
C SER A 211 -57.05 -3.02 8.84
N LYS A 212 -57.47 -1.77 9.01
CA LYS A 212 -58.15 -1.00 7.98
C LYS A 212 -57.19 -0.62 6.84
N ALA A 213 -55.99 -0.12 7.15
CA ALA A 213 -54.97 0.24 6.16
C ALA A 213 -54.51 -0.97 5.33
N LYS A 214 -54.37 -2.14 5.96
CA LYS A 214 -53.95 -3.39 5.31
C LYS A 214 -54.91 -3.88 4.21
N LYS A 215 -56.16 -3.36 4.15
CA LYS A 215 -57.08 -3.67 3.06
C LYS A 215 -56.66 -3.03 1.72
N VAL A 216 -55.87 -1.95 1.76
CA VAL A 216 -55.43 -1.21 0.57
C VAL A 216 -53.91 -1.38 0.39
N ILE A 217 -53.13 -1.20 1.42
CA ILE A 217 -51.66 -1.32 1.41
C ILE A 217 -51.26 -2.42 2.34
N LYS A 218 -50.64 -3.48 1.83
CA LYS A 218 -50.23 -4.64 2.63
C LYS A 218 -49.02 -4.35 3.49
N GLU A 219 -48.09 -3.56 2.95
CA GLU A 219 -46.84 -3.25 3.63
C GLU A 219 -46.29 -1.88 3.19
N ILE A 220 -45.72 -1.16 4.13
CA ILE A 220 -44.88 0.02 3.89
C ILE A 220 -43.54 -0.23 4.60
N SER A 221 -42.44 -0.21 3.88
CA SER A 221 -41.11 -0.27 4.47
C SER A 221 -40.24 0.89 4.03
N LEU A 222 -39.47 1.38 4.97
CA LEU A 222 -38.48 2.45 4.78
C LEU A 222 -37.11 1.83 4.96
N GLY A 223 -36.20 2.10 4.01
CA GLY A 223 -34.83 1.64 4.08
C GLY A 223 -33.87 2.80 3.99
N LEU A 224 -32.84 2.74 4.83
CA LEU A 224 -31.65 3.60 4.77
C LEU A 224 -30.43 2.70 4.70
N SER A 225 -29.59 2.92 3.71
CA SER A 225 -28.34 2.19 3.59
C SER A 225 -27.16 3.12 3.37
N GLY A 226 -26.01 2.70 3.82
CA GLY A 226 -24.75 3.39 3.59
C GLY A 226 -23.62 2.39 3.37
N ASP A 227 -22.78 2.68 2.39
CA ASP A 227 -21.61 1.85 2.06
C ASP A 227 -20.31 2.61 2.22
N ASN A 228 -19.24 1.89 2.60
CA ASN A 228 -17.88 2.40 2.80
C ASN A 228 -17.84 3.59 3.77
N LEU A 229 -18.60 3.51 4.87
CA LEU A 229 -18.84 4.64 5.78
C LEU A 229 -17.62 5.06 6.59
N TRP A 230 -16.77 4.08 6.93
CA TRP A 230 -15.58 4.32 7.73
C TRP A 230 -14.47 3.35 7.36
N LEU A 231 -13.22 3.86 7.42
CA LEU A 231 -11.99 3.12 7.16
C LEU A 231 -10.94 3.49 8.21
N TRP A 232 -10.49 2.50 8.98
CA TRP A 232 -9.25 2.59 9.74
C TRP A 232 -8.15 1.88 8.98
N LYS A 233 -6.95 2.45 8.94
CA LYS A 233 -5.81 1.93 8.18
C LYS A 233 -4.49 2.39 8.76
N LYS A 234 -3.44 1.61 8.58
CA LYS A 234 -2.06 2.01 8.87
C LYS A 234 -1.39 2.69 7.67
N TYR A 235 -1.83 2.35 6.49
CA TYR A 235 -1.31 2.90 5.24
C TYR A 235 -1.55 4.42 5.15
N PRO A 236 -0.50 5.24 4.82
CA PRO A 236 -0.65 6.70 4.73
C PRO A 236 -1.39 7.18 3.48
N GLY A 237 -1.44 6.39 2.40
CA GLY A 237 -2.20 6.69 1.17
C GLY A 237 -3.71 6.67 1.38
N PHE A 238 -4.51 6.83 0.34
CA PHE A 238 -5.97 6.95 0.45
C PHE A 238 -6.65 5.67 0.91
N ASP A 239 -6.38 4.54 0.29
CA ASP A 239 -7.04 3.26 0.55
C ASP A 239 -6.05 2.11 0.34
N PRO A 240 -5.78 1.25 1.33
CA PRO A 240 -4.89 0.10 1.16
C PRO A 240 -5.55 -1.07 0.40
N ASP A 241 -6.87 -1.05 0.23
CA ASP A 241 -7.63 -2.03 -0.53
C ASP A 241 -7.67 -1.63 -2.01
N VAL A 242 -6.47 -1.42 -2.57
CA VAL A 242 -6.30 -1.09 -3.99
C VAL A 242 -6.35 -2.34 -4.85
N ASN A 243 -7.09 -2.24 -5.93
CA ASN A 243 -7.15 -3.26 -6.97
C ASN A 243 -6.39 -2.71 -8.18
N THR A 244 -5.12 -2.97 -8.26
CA THR A 244 -4.39 -2.75 -9.49
C THR A 244 -4.55 -3.96 -10.40
N SER A 245 -4.92 -3.69 -11.64
CA SER A 245 -5.12 -4.71 -12.66
C SER A 245 -3.95 -5.70 -12.75
N SER A 246 -4.27 -6.95 -12.70
CA SER A 246 -3.55 -8.06 -13.31
C SER A 246 -2.19 -8.44 -12.79
N ALA A 247 -1.78 -8.98 -11.88
CA ALA A 247 -0.51 -9.66 -11.55
C ALA A 247 0.35 -9.01 -10.46
N VAL A 248 0.05 -7.80 -10.03
CA VAL A 248 0.82 -7.12 -9.02
C VAL A 248 -0.08 -6.81 -7.82
N PHE A 249 0.10 -7.55 -6.74
CA PHE A 249 -0.69 -7.39 -5.53
C PHE A 249 -0.29 -6.09 -4.81
N ARG A 250 -1.31 -5.31 -4.40
CA ARG A 250 -1.16 -4.13 -3.52
C ARG A 250 -0.10 -3.11 -3.97
N LEU A 251 -0.16 -2.72 -5.24
CA LEU A 251 0.57 -1.57 -5.77
C LEU A 251 -0.37 -0.36 -5.82
N ASP A 252 -0.09 0.69 -5.05
CA ASP A 252 -0.84 1.94 -5.15
C ASP A 252 -0.20 2.89 -6.16
N ASN A 253 -0.77 2.97 -7.34
CA ASN A 253 -0.38 3.89 -8.40
C ASN A 253 -1.39 5.05 -8.55
N GLY A 254 -1.74 5.71 -7.43
CA GLY A 254 -2.70 6.80 -7.41
C GLY A 254 -4.15 6.34 -7.57
N SER A 255 -4.47 5.18 -7.03
CA SER A 255 -5.83 4.63 -7.07
C SER A 255 -6.81 5.52 -6.32
N PHE A 256 -7.97 5.77 -6.93
CA PHE A 256 -9.04 6.50 -6.25
C PHE A 256 -9.59 5.69 -5.07
N PRO A 257 -9.84 6.35 -3.92
CA PRO A 257 -10.47 5.70 -2.79
C PRO A 257 -11.91 5.30 -3.15
N ARG A 258 -12.41 4.25 -2.49
CA ARG A 258 -13.81 3.83 -2.65
C ARG A 258 -14.75 4.94 -2.19
N SER A 259 -15.75 5.27 -2.99
CA SER A 259 -16.76 6.27 -2.66
C SER A 259 -17.65 5.82 -1.49
N ARG A 260 -18.10 6.77 -0.69
CA ARG A 260 -19.20 6.58 0.25
C ARG A 260 -20.51 6.74 -0.47
N THR A 261 -21.42 5.82 -0.22
CA THR A 261 -22.75 5.85 -0.83
C THR A 261 -23.80 5.86 0.27
N TYR A 262 -24.81 6.67 0.11
CA TYR A 262 -26.00 6.70 0.97
C TYR A 262 -27.22 6.53 0.08
N ALA A 263 -28.11 5.63 0.46
CA ALA A 263 -29.36 5.42 -0.28
C ALA A 263 -30.54 5.37 0.70
N PHE A 264 -31.63 5.98 0.27
CA PHE A 264 -32.91 5.91 0.94
C PHE A 264 -33.92 5.24 -0.01
N ASN A 265 -34.68 4.30 0.48
CA ASN A 265 -35.70 3.63 -0.27
C ASN A 265 -37.03 3.59 0.49
N ILE A 266 -38.12 3.63 -0.27
CA ILE A 266 -39.49 3.44 0.21
C ILE A 266 -40.10 2.32 -0.63
N GLN A 267 -40.56 1.28 0.04
CA GLN A 267 -41.27 0.18 -0.63
C GLN A 267 -42.72 0.16 -0.17
N LEU A 268 -43.59 0.17 -1.15
CA LEU A 268 -45.04 0.04 -0.95
C LEU A 268 -45.50 -1.27 -1.60
N ARG A 269 -46.22 -2.08 -0.87
CA ARG A 269 -46.83 -3.31 -1.38
C ARG A 269 -48.34 -3.22 -1.25
N PHE A 270 -49.05 -3.40 -2.35
CA PHE A 270 -50.52 -3.35 -2.46
C PHE A 270 -51.12 -4.74 -2.46
#